data_78df4f5ad2d0b8d8d5e6dcaa3c75b888
#
_entry.id   78df4f5ad2d0b8d8d5e6dcaa3c75b888
#
_cell.length_a   1.000
_cell.length_b   1.000
_cell.length_c   1.000
_cell.angle_alpha   90.00
_cell.angle_beta   90.00
_cell.angle_gamma   90.00
#
_symmetry.space_group_name_H-M   'P 1'
#
loop_
_entity.id
_entity.type
_entity.pdbx_description
1 polymer ?
#
loop_
_entity_poly.entity_id
_entity_poly.type
_entity_poly.pdbx_seq_one_letter_code
_entity_poly.pdbx_strand_id
1 'polypeptide(L)'
;MKSDEGLKNEFTLDDSARKSLLLLAGGDARNILNTLALSADLCRAQGTSEITEEIVHKAVPQRALPYDKKQDMHYDIISAFIKSMRGSDPDAALYWLARMIDGGEDPKFIARRIFIFAAEDIGNADPQAVLIGEAAFRAAEVIGYPECRINLAQACVYMALAPKI
;
A
#
# COMPACT_ATOMS: atom_id res chain seq x y z
N MET A 1 1.79 14.90 -23.78
CA MET A 1 2.03 16.33 -23.64
C MET A 1 2.07 17.06 -24.99
N LYS A 2 2.29 16.39 -26.10
CA LYS A 2 2.36 17.01 -27.46
C LYS A 2 1.07 16.85 -28.27
N SER A 3 -0.07 16.52 -27.67
CA SER A 3 -1.35 16.44 -28.36
C SER A 3 -2.30 17.52 -27.86
N ASP A 4 -3.13 18.05 -28.75
CA ASP A 4 -4.16 19.05 -28.42
C ASP A 4 -5.25 18.53 -27.49
N GLU A 5 -5.32 17.20 -27.28
CA GLU A 5 -6.30 16.53 -26.41
C GLU A 5 -5.82 16.34 -24.95
N GLY A 6 -4.53 16.56 -24.67
CA GLY A 6 -3.96 16.40 -23.33
C GLY A 6 -3.85 17.71 -22.56
N LEU A 7 -2.64 17.99 -22.06
CA LEU A 7 -2.33 19.25 -21.36
C LEU A 7 -2.15 20.45 -22.32
N LYS A 8 -2.64 20.35 -23.57
CA LYS A 8 -2.69 21.41 -24.60
C LYS A 8 -1.37 22.14 -24.83
N ASN A 9 -0.22 21.46 -24.63
CA ASN A 9 1.12 22.05 -24.68
C ASN A 9 1.36 23.24 -23.72
N GLU A 10 0.52 23.40 -22.69
CA GLU A 10 0.65 24.46 -21.68
C GLU A 10 1.87 24.27 -20.79
N PHE A 11 2.39 23.03 -20.68
CA PHE A 11 3.45 22.68 -19.74
C PHE A 11 4.64 22.02 -20.43
N THR A 12 5.82 22.34 -19.93
CA THR A 12 7.07 21.64 -20.24
C THR A 12 7.44 20.71 -19.06
N LEU A 13 8.04 19.58 -19.37
CA LEU A 13 8.49 18.59 -18.38
C LEU A 13 10.01 18.56 -18.42
N ASP A 14 10.63 18.90 -17.31
CA ASP A 14 12.08 18.78 -17.12
C ASP A 14 12.53 17.31 -17.16
N ASP A 15 13.75 17.03 -17.59
CA ASP A 15 14.29 15.67 -17.69
C ASP A 15 14.43 14.99 -16.33
N SER A 16 14.72 15.74 -15.25
CA SER A 16 14.75 15.23 -13.88
C SER A 16 13.35 14.87 -13.39
N ALA A 17 12.37 15.75 -13.65
CA ALA A 17 10.96 15.50 -13.33
C ALA A 17 10.42 14.26 -14.06
N ARG A 18 10.81 14.07 -15.32
CA ARG A 18 10.45 12.87 -16.09
C ARG A 18 10.97 11.58 -15.47
N LYS A 19 12.22 11.57 -15.04
CA LYS A 19 12.84 10.40 -14.37
C LYS A 19 12.15 10.10 -13.05
N SER A 20 11.89 11.12 -12.25
CA SER A 20 11.19 10.99 -10.96
C SER A 20 9.77 10.50 -11.14
N LEU A 21 9.04 10.96 -12.16
CA LEU A 21 7.68 10.53 -12.48
C LEU A 21 7.64 9.02 -12.83
N LEU A 22 8.60 8.53 -13.62
CA LEU A 22 8.71 7.12 -13.98
C LEU A 22 9.08 6.24 -12.78
N LEU A 23 9.99 6.71 -11.92
CA LEU A 23 10.42 5.99 -10.70
C LEU A 23 9.28 5.89 -9.67
N LEU A 24 8.59 7.00 -9.41
CA LEU A 24 7.55 7.09 -8.40
C LEU A 24 6.26 6.35 -8.81
N ALA A 25 6.00 6.21 -10.10
CA ALA A 25 4.83 5.52 -10.61
C ALA A 25 4.96 3.98 -10.61
N GLY A 26 6.16 3.44 -10.40
CA GLY A 26 6.39 2.00 -10.33
C GLY A 26 5.96 1.21 -11.57
N GLY A 27 5.95 1.86 -12.75
CA GLY A 27 5.53 1.24 -14.03
C GLY A 27 4.02 1.26 -14.31
N ASP A 28 3.20 1.81 -13.41
CA ASP A 28 1.76 1.95 -13.63
C ASP A 28 1.44 3.25 -14.40
N ALA A 29 0.93 3.07 -15.64
CA ALA A 29 0.57 4.19 -16.52
C ALA A 29 -0.51 5.09 -15.92
N ARG A 30 -1.47 4.56 -15.15
CA ARG A 30 -2.52 5.35 -14.50
C ARG A 30 -1.93 6.26 -13.43
N ASN A 31 -1.00 5.75 -12.63
CA ASN A 31 -0.30 6.53 -11.62
C ASN A 31 0.55 7.64 -12.25
N ILE A 32 1.21 7.37 -13.39
CA ILE A 32 1.95 8.39 -14.15
C ILE A 32 1.02 9.52 -14.57
N LEU A 33 -0.12 9.18 -15.19
CA LEU A 33 -1.07 10.17 -15.70
C LEU A 33 -1.71 10.99 -14.57
N ASN A 34 -2.09 10.36 -13.46
CA ASN A 34 -2.65 11.05 -12.32
C ASN A 34 -1.63 12.00 -11.68
N THR A 35 -0.39 11.55 -11.47
CA THR A 35 0.67 12.41 -10.91
C THR A 35 0.98 13.58 -11.84
N LEU A 36 1.01 13.34 -13.16
CA LEU A 36 1.23 14.39 -14.15
C LEU A 36 0.09 15.44 -14.14
N ALA A 37 -1.18 14.99 -14.04
CA ALA A 37 -2.33 15.89 -13.95
C ALA A 37 -2.26 16.77 -12.69
N LEU A 38 -1.99 16.16 -11.52
CA LEU A 38 -1.81 16.90 -10.26
C LEU A 38 -0.62 17.87 -10.31
N SER A 39 0.49 17.48 -10.96
CA SER A 39 1.63 18.37 -11.17
C SER A 39 1.26 19.59 -12.03
N ALA A 40 0.47 19.38 -13.09
CA ALA A 40 -0.02 20.47 -13.93
C ALA A 40 -0.95 21.42 -13.15
N ASP A 41 -1.83 20.90 -12.30
CA ASP A 41 -2.71 21.72 -11.46
C ASP A 41 -1.91 22.54 -10.43
N LEU A 42 -0.86 21.96 -9.84
CA LEU A 42 0.07 22.70 -8.97
C LEU A 42 0.81 23.81 -9.71
N CYS A 43 1.26 23.55 -10.95
CA CYS A 43 1.88 24.55 -11.79
C CYS A 43 0.92 25.72 -12.08
N ARG A 44 -0.36 25.44 -12.42
CA ARG A 44 -1.39 26.46 -12.62
C ARG A 44 -1.58 27.31 -11.37
N ALA A 45 -1.65 26.68 -10.20
CA ALA A 45 -1.80 27.38 -8.92
C ALA A 45 -0.60 28.28 -8.60
N GLN A 46 0.61 27.90 -9.05
CA GLN A 46 1.84 28.67 -8.84
C GLN A 46 2.15 29.66 -9.96
N GLY A 47 1.36 29.68 -11.05
CA GLY A 47 1.59 30.53 -12.21
C GLY A 47 2.83 30.13 -13.03
N THR A 48 3.25 28.88 -12.99
CA THR A 48 4.40 28.35 -13.74
C THR A 48 3.94 27.41 -14.84
N SER A 49 4.72 27.28 -15.91
CA SER A 49 4.47 26.33 -17.01
C SER A 49 5.49 25.20 -17.07
N GLU A 50 6.43 25.14 -16.13
CA GLU A 50 7.47 24.12 -16.08
C GLU A 50 7.21 23.16 -14.91
N ILE A 51 7.02 21.88 -15.24
CA ILE A 51 6.89 20.81 -14.25
C ILE A 51 8.30 20.36 -13.87
N THR A 52 8.75 20.77 -12.70
CA THR A 52 10.04 20.41 -12.11
C THR A 52 9.93 19.16 -11.25
N GLU A 53 11.06 18.56 -10.91
CA GLU A 53 11.13 17.41 -10.00
C GLU A 53 10.47 17.71 -8.65
N GLU A 54 10.64 18.93 -8.11
CA GLU A 54 10.04 19.35 -6.84
C GLU A 54 8.50 19.37 -6.92
N ILE A 55 7.93 19.81 -8.04
CA ILE A 55 6.48 19.80 -8.26
C ILE A 55 5.96 18.38 -8.39
N VAL A 56 6.67 17.48 -9.07
CA VAL A 56 6.33 16.06 -9.15
C VAL A 56 6.32 15.44 -7.75
N HIS A 57 7.32 15.70 -6.92
CA HIS A 57 7.37 15.20 -5.55
C HIS A 57 6.21 15.73 -4.68
N LYS A 58 5.80 16.97 -4.87
CA LYS A 58 4.63 17.55 -4.18
C LYS A 58 3.29 17.01 -4.70
N ALA A 59 3.23 16.64 -5.98
CA ALA A 59 2.03 16.06 -6.61
C ALA A 59 1.81 14.60 -6.26
N VAL A 60 2.87 13.86 -5.93
CA VAL A 60 2.72 12.51 -5.41
C VAL A 60 2.06 12.61 -4.03
N PRO A 61 0.89 11.97 -3.79
CA PRO A 61 0.35 11.88 -2.45
C PRO A 61 1.46 11.46 -1.50
N GLN A 62 1.68 12.19 -0.42
CA GLN A 62 2.71 11.81 0.54
C GLN A 62 2.37 10.39 1.00
N ARG A 63 3.02 9.39 0.42
CA ARG A 63 2.96 8.05 0.93
C ARG A 63 3.40 8.15 2.38
N ALA A 64 2.51 7.74 3.27
CA ALA A 64 2.85 7.68 4.67
C ALA A 64 4.27 7.12 4.81
N LEU A 65 5.13 7.85 5.50
CA LEU A 65 6.54 7.64 5.81
C LEU A 65 7.21 6.44 5.11
N PRO A 66 8.35 6.62 4.46
CA PRO A 66 8.98 5.56 3.68
C PRO A 66 9.04 4.27 4.49
N TYR A 67 8.40 3.24 3.98
CA TYR A 67 8.59 1.87 4.44
C TYR A 67 10.02 1.50 4.03
N ASP A 68 10.94 1.77 4.94
CA ASP A 68 12.33 1.39 4.70
C ASP A 68 12.40 -0.13 4.77
N LYS A 69 12.72 -0.77 3.64
CA LYS A 69 13.00 -2.22 3.56
C LYS A 69 14.27 -2.63 4.33
N LYS A 70 14.86 -1.72 5.12
CA LYS A 70 15.90 -2.10 6.06
C LYS A 70 15.30 -3.05 7.08
N GLN A 71 15.93 -4.18 7.22
CA GLN A 71 15.46 -5.35 7.96
C GLN A 71 14.83 -5.03 9.33
N ASP A 72 15.34 -4.07 10.06
CA ASP A 72 14.89 -3.77 11.42
C ASP A 72 13.49 -3.16 11.47
N MET A 73 13.18 -2.16 10.63
CA MET A 73 11.87 -1.50 10.62
C MET A 73 10.78 -2.42 10.02
N HIS A 74 11.14 -3.27 9.08
CA HIS A 74 10.27 -4.30 8.53
C HIS A 74 9.81 -5.28 9.63
N TYR A 75 10.75 -5.80 10.44
CA TYR A 75 10.44 -6.69 11.55
C TYR A 75 9.60 -6.01 12.64
N ASP A 76 9.83 -4.73 12.90
CA ASP A 76 9.06 -3.97 13.89
C ASP A 76 7.60 -3.80 13.48
N ILE A 77 7.32 -3.47 12.21
CA ILE A 77 5.96 -3.31 11.70
C ILE A 77 5.21 -4.64 11.71
N ILE A 78 5.84 -5.74 11.27
CA ILE A 78 5.24 -7.07 11.30
C ILE A 78 4.97 -7.49 12.75
N SER A 79 5.92 -7.24 13.64
CA SER A 79 5.77 -7.55 15.08
C SER A 79 4.61 -6.77 15.69
N ALA A 80 4.46 -5.48 15.36
CA ALA A 80 3.36 -4.65 15.80
C ALA A 80 2.01 -5.16 15.26
N PHE A 81 1.96 -5.54 13.97
CA PHE A 81 0.78 -6.15 13.35
C PHE A 81 0.31 -7.41 14.09
N ILE A 82 1.23 -8.36 14.32
CA ILE A 82 0.93 -9.60 15.03
C ILE A 82 0.51 -9.31 16.48
N LYS A 83 1.22 -8.43 17.18
CA LYS A 83 0.90 -8.06 18.57
C LYS A 83 -0.47 -7.38 18.67
N SER A 84 -0.87 -6.58 17.70
CA SER A 84 -2.20 -5.97 17.66
C SER A 84 -3.31 -7.01 17.52
N MET A 85 -3.17 -7.98 16.61
CA MET A 85 -4.12 -9.09 16.50
C MET A 85 -4.16 -9.93 17.77
N ARG A 86 -3.00 -10.21 18.40
CA ARG A 86 -2.88 -10.97 19.66
C ARG A 86 -3.51 -10.20 20.83
N GLY A 87 -3.38 -8.88 20.85
CA GLY A 87 -4.01 -7.99 21.82
C GLY A 87 -5.49 -7.75 21.60
N SER A 88 -6.10 -8.39 20.58
CA SER A 88 -7.51 -8.23 20.22
C SER A 88 -7.90 -6.78 19.90
N ASP A 89 -6.98 -6.04 19.28
CA ASP A 89 -7.19 -4.67 18.81
C ASP A 89 -7.29 -4.65 17.27
N PRO A 90 -8.51 -4.70 16.71
CA PRO A 90 -8.71 -4.72 15.27
C PRO A 90 -8.31 -3.39 14.61
N ASP A 91 -8.46 -2.26 15.28
CA ASP A 91 -8.13 -0.95 14.74
C ASP A 91 -6.62 -0.80 14.58
N ALA A 92 -5.84 -1.15 15.61
CA ALA A 92 -4.40 -1.17 15.52
C ALA A 92 -3.90 -2.20 14.49
N ALA A 93 -4.52 -3.38 14.41
CA ALA A 93 -4.17 -4.41 13.43
C ALA A 93 -4.39 -3.92 11.99
N LEU A 94 -5.53 -3.26 11.71
CA LEU A 94 -5.82 -2.64 10.41
C LEU A 94 -4.85 -1.49 10.09
N TYR A 95 -4.47 -0.69 11.07
CA TYR A 95 -3.49 0.36 10.90
C TYR A 95 -2.14 -0.21 10.42
N TRP A 96 -1.63 -1.23 11.09
CA TRP A 96 -0.36 -1.86 10.73
C TRP A 96 -0.45 -2.61 9.40
N LEU A 97 -1.59 -3.24 9.10
CA LEU A 97 -1.87 -3.82 7.78
C LEU A 97 -1.78 -2.75 6.68
N ALA A 98 -2.46 -1.62 6.87
CA ALA A 98 -2.42 -0.51 5.91
C ALA A 98 -0.99 0.03 5.73
N ARG A 99 -0.20 0.12 6.79
CA ARG A 99 1.21 0.51 6.75
C ARG A 99 2.07 -0.45 5.91
N MET A 100 1.86 -1.76 6.04
CA MET A 100 2.54 -2.76 5.22
C MET A 100 2.15 -2.65 3.74
N ILE A 101 0.85 -2.50 3.46
CA ILE A 101 0.33 -2.36 2.09
C ILE A 101 0.86 -1.09 1.43
N ASP A 102 0.81 0.05 2.11
CA ASP A 102 1.30 1.34 1.62
C ASP A 102 2.83 1.33 1.41
N GLY A 103 3.54 0.60 2.25
CA GLY A 103 4.97 0.34 2.12
C GLY A 103 5.35 -0.59 0.96
N GLY A 104 4.38 -1.17 0.27
CA GLY A 104 4.59 -2.06 -0.87
C GLY A 104 5.02 -3.47 -0.47
N GLU A 105 4.60 -3.95 0.71
CA GLU A 105 4.84 -5.33 1.13
C GLU A 105 4.13 -6.32 0.22
N ASP A 106 4.73 -7.47 -0.01
CA ASP A 106 4.12 -8.56 -0.79
C ASP A 106 2.83 -9.04 -0.11
N PRO A 107 1.68 -8.99 -0.80
CA PRO A 107 0.40 -9.44 -0.23
C PRO A 107 0.42 -10.89 0.21
N LYS A 108 1.19 -11.75 -0.45
CA LYS A 108 1.37 -13.16 -0.05
C LYS A 108 2.17 -13.29 1.24
N PHE A 109 3.12 -12.39 1.46
CA PHE A 109 3.85 -12.35 2.72
C PHE A 109 2.92 -11.98 3.87
N ILE A 110 2.10 -10.93 3.73
CA ILE A 110 1.12 -10.53 4.73
C ILE A 110 0.12 -11.67 5.01
N ALA A 111 -0.45 -12.26 3.95
CA ALA A 111 -1.39 -13.38 4.06
C ALA A 111 -0.78 -14.59 4.78
N ARG A 112 0.49 -14.90 4.51
CA ARG A 112 1.23 -15.96 5.20
C ARG A 112 1.34 -15.70 6.70
N ARG A 113 1.58 -14.45 7.10
CA ARG A 113 1.63 -14.09 8.53
C ARG A 113 0.27 -14.24 9.21
N ILE A 114 -0.83 -13.89 8.54
CA ILE A 114 -2.20 -14.11 9.01
C ILE A 114 -2.47 -15.60 9.15
N PHE A 115 -2.07 -16.41 8.18
CA PHE A 115 -2.28 -17.87 8.21
C PHE A 115 -1.49 -18.55 9.35
N ILE A 116 -0.24 -18.14 9.58
CA ILE A 116 0.55 -18.63 10.73
C ILE A 116 -0.12 -18.25 12.04
N PHE A 117 -0.56 -16.98 12.18
CA PHE A 117 -1.25 -16.49 13.36
C PHE A 117 -2.52 -17.30 13.67
N ALA A 118 -3.29 -17.65 12.63
CA ALA A 118 -4.49 -18.49 12.78
C ALA A 118 -4.20 -19.83 13.43
N ALA A 119 -3.07 -20.45 13.09
CA ALA A 119 -2.67 -21.75 13.64
C ALA A 119 -1.98 -21.63 15.01
N GLU A 120 -1.15 -20.60 15.20
CA GLU A 120 -0.28 -20.44 16.37
C GLU A 120 -1.00 -19.78 17.55
N ASP A 121 -1.74 -18.69 17.30
CA ASP A 121 -2.34 -17.87 18.38
C ASP A 121 -3.83 -18.20 18.63
N ILE A 122 -4.54 -18.71 17.61
CA ILE A 122 -5.96 -19.08 17.73
C ILE A 122 -6.11 -20.61 17.83
N GLY A 123 -5.46 -21.34 16.91
CA GLY A 123 -5.45 -22.79 16.93
C GLY A 123 -6.85 -23.40 17.04
N ASN A 124 -7.00 -24.35 17.95
CA ASN A 124 -8.26 -25.05 18.19
C ASN A 124 -9.29 -24.27 19.02
N ALA A 125 -8.96 -23.06 19.50
CA ALA A 125 -9.95 -22.20 20.15
C ALA A 125 -11.01 -21.75 19.12
N ASP A 126 -10.61 -21.59 17.86
CA ASP A 126 -11.50 -21.36 16.73
C ASP A 126 -10.92 -21.96 15.43
N PRO A 127 -11.31 -23.19 15.08
CA PRO A 127 -10.80 -23.87 13.87
C PRO A 127 -11.13 -23.16 12.55
N GLN A 128 -12.11 -22.27 12.53
CA GLN A 128 -12.44 -21.48 11.34
C GLN A 128 -11.32 -20.49 10.97
N ALA A 129 -10.52 -20.06 11.93
CA ALA A 129 -9.43 -19.13 11.69
C ALA A 129 -8.45 -19.62 10.63
N VAL A 130 -8.08 -20.91 10.67
CA VAL A 130 -7.16 -21.50 9.69
C VAL A 130 -7.75 -21.47 8.28
N LEU A 131 -9.06 -21.76 8.13
CA LEU A 131 -9.74 -21.73 6.83
C LEU A 131 -9.82 -20.31 6.27
N ILE A 132 -10.08 -19.32 7.13
CA ILE A 132 -10.10 -17.91 6.75
C ILE A 132 -8.68 -17.43 6.37
N GLY A 133 -7.67 -17.86 7.11
CA GLY A 133 -6.27 -17.58 6.80
C GLY A 133 -5.86 -18.13 5.44
N GLU A 134 -6.25 -19.36 5.12
CA GLU A 134 -6.02 -19.96 3.81
C GLU A 134 -6.78 -19.22 2.70
N ALA A 135 -8.05 -18.91 2.90
CA ALA A 135 -8.83 -18.17 1.93
C ALA A 135 -8.23 -16.79 1.62
N ALA A 136 -7.72 -16.09 2.64
CA ALA A 136 -7.02 -14.82 2.48
C ALA A 136 -5.70 -14.99 1.72
N PHE A 137 -4.95 -16.06 1.99
CA PHE A 137 -3.73 -16.37 1.25
C PHE A 137 -4.03 -16.67 -0.22
N ARG A 138 -5.06 -17.46 -0.48
CA ARG A 138 -5.50 -17.77 -1.84
C ARG A 138 -5.98 -16.53 -2.60
N ALA A 139 -6.71 -15.64 -1.93
CA ALA A 139 -7.13 -14.37 -2.51
C ALA A 139 -5.92 -13.48 -2.86
N ALA A 140 -4.94 -13.38 -1.97
CA ALA A 140 -3.71 -12.63 -2.23
C ALA A 140 -2.93 -13.18 -3.44
N GLU A 141 -2.93 -14.52 -3.62
CA GLU A 141 -2.24 -15.19 -4.72
C GLU A 141 -2.96 -15.00 -6.06
N VAL A 142 -4.29 -15.14 -6.09
CA VAL A 142 -5.09 -15.18 -7.32
C VAL A 142 -5.49 -13.80 -7.79
N ILE A 143 -5.85 -12.92 -6.84
CA ILE A 143 -6.38 -11.59 -7.14
C ILE A 143 -5.24 -10.56 -7.19
N GLY A 144 -4.37 -10.54 -6.18
CA GLY A 144 -3.30 -9.55 -6.06
C GLY A 144 -3.81 -8.16 -5.70
N TYR A 145 -2.88 -7.18 -5.64
CA TYR A 145 -3.22 -5.78 -5.41
C TYR A 145 -3.86 -5.14 -6.64
N PRO A 146 -4.78 -4.17 -6.46
CA PRO A 146 -5.18 -3.58 -5.16
C PRO A 146 -6.30 -4.31 -4.42
N GLU A 147 -7.03 -5.21 -5.07
CA GLU A 147 -8.30 -5.75 -4.55
C GLU A 147 -8.11 -6.71 -3.37
N CYS A 148 -7.05 -7.51 -3.36
CA CYS A 148 -6.80 -8.48 -2.27
C CYS A 148 -6.65 -7.84 -0.89
N ARG A 149 -6.38 -6.52 -0.81
CA ARG A 149 -6.36 -5.77 0.46
C ARG A 149 -7.66 -5.89 1.25
N ILE A 150 -8.79 -6.04 0.56
CA ILE A 150 -10.11 -6.21 1.20
C ILE A 150 -10.17 -7.55 1.91
N ASN A 151 -9.72 -8.61 1.25
CA ASN A 151 -9.65 -9.96 1.83
C ASN A 151 -8.67 -10.02 3.01
N LEU A 152 -7.51 -9.36 2.89
CA LEU A 152 -6.53 -9.26 3.98
C LEU A 152 -7.10 -8.51 5.18
N ALA A 153 -7.82 -7.40 4.96
CA ALA A 153 -8.44 -6.63 6.02
C ALA A 153 -9.54 -7.44 6.75
N GLN A 154 -10.39 -8.14 6.00
CA GLN A 154 -11.42 -9.02 6.57
C GLN A 154 -10.79 -10.10 7.45
N ALA A 155 -9.77 -10.81 6.95
CA ALA A 155 -9.07 -11.82 7.71
C ALA A 155 -8.38 -11.24 8.95
N CYS A 156 -7.74 -10.08 8.82
CA CYS A 156 -7.10 -9.36 9.92
C CYS A 156 -8.09 -9.07 11.07
N VAL A 157 -9.27 -8.51 10.76
CA VAL A 157 -10.32 -8.23 11.74
C VAL A 157 -10.80 -9.51 12.41
N TYR A 158 -11.03 -10.56 11.61
CA TYR A 158 -11.42 -11.86 12.14
C TYR A 158 -10.37 -12.39 13.14
N MET A 159 -9.09 -12.38 12.77
CA MET A 159 -7.99 -12.84 13.63
C MET A 159 -7.90 -12.01 14.92
N ALA A 160 -8.11 -10.70 14.84
CA ALA A 160 -8.08 -9.84 16.02
C ALA A 160 -9.23 -10.16 17.00
N LEU A 161 -10.42 -10.50 16.51
CA LEU A 161 -11.62 -10.73 17.31
C LEU A 161 -11.81 -12.20 17.74
N ALA A 162 -11.15 -13.15 17.07
CA ALA A 162 -11.24 -14.56 17.42
C ALA A 162 -10.68 -14.85 18.82
N PRO A 163 -11.19 -15.89 19.53
CA PRO A 163 -10.60 -16.32 20.79
C PRO A 163 -9.16 -16.79 20.56
N LYS A 164 -8.31 -16.57 21.56
CA LYS A 164 -6.89 -16.96 21.55
C LYS A 164 -6.67 -18.14 22.52
N ILE A 165 -5.72 -19.02 22.20
CA ILE A 165 -5.26 -20.08 23.10
C ILE A 165 -4.24 -19.58 24.10
#